data_f3feb1ae745d3d14d79e77a20184d286
#
_entry.id   f3feb1ae745d3d14d79e77a20184d286
#
_cell.length_a   1.000
_cell.length_b   1.000
_cell.length_c   1.000
_cell.angle_alpha   90.00
_cell.angle_beta   90.00
_cell.angle_gamma   90.00
#
_symmetry.space_group_name_H-M   'P 1'
#
loop_
_entity.id
_entity.type
_entity.pdbx_description
1 polymer ?
#
loop_
_entity_poly.entity_id
_entity_poly.type
_entity_poly.pdbx_seq_one_letter_code
_entity_poly.pdbx_strand_id
1 'polypeptide(L)'
;MSVEEQFLDGLRALGGSAGNGRLREALGWDESSYDGVRLALIDACLIKPGRGRGGSVALANGEHAPGESPPQKAATAKRMPREKSAKATNKGGDLGFEAELFKAADKLRGNLEPSEYKHVALGLIFLKYISEAFEAQYEKLQAEEYADPEDPEEYLAANVFWVPQEARWLNLQANAKRPEIEYLDIATKQTKRGDIGGLIDNAMEAIEQANVSVLKDVLPKIYSRPQLDKTMLGELIDLFSNIDLIGKHGEAKDLLGRAYEYFISQFAGAEGKRGGEFFTPRSVVGTIVAMLEPTQGRVYDPCCGSGGMFVQSESFVEEHQGKRSDIAIYGQERNHTTWRLCKMNLAVRGIDADIKWNNEGSFLRDEFPQLKFDYAMANPPFNISDWWQGSLDGDARWAFGTPPQGNANFAWLQHIIHHLAPRGTAGVVLANGSMSSQQSGEGDIRKALVEADQVDCMVALPGQLFYSTPIPACLWFLARDKSANGHRDRRGEVLFIDARKIGHMVDRTRREFSDADVQVLISTEN
;
A
#
# COMPACT_ATOMS: atom_id res chain seq x y z
N MET A 1 13.44 5.47 -52.41
CA MET A 1 13.52 4.93 -51.06
C MET A 1 12.25 5.36 -50.32
N SER A 2 11.53 4.41 -49.72
CA SER A 2 10.41 4.81 -48.89
C SER A 2 10.89 5.49 -47.60
N VAL A 3 10.00 6.16 -46.89
CA VAL A 3 10.37 6.80 -45.60
C VAL A 3 10.77 5.77 -44.55
N GLU A 4 10.18 4.56 -44.61
CA GLU A 4 10.54 3.43 -43.76
C GLU A 4 11.95 2.91 -44.07
N GLU A 5 12.33 2.81 -45.37
CA GLU A 5 13.68 2.43 -45.79
C GLU A 5 14.72 3.47 -45.33
N GLN A 6 14.42 4.76 -45.43
CA GLN A 6 15.30 5.83 -44.94
C GLN A 6 15.52 5.72 -43.43
N PHE A 7 14.46 5.42 -42.65
CA PHE A 7 14.57 5.23 -41.22
C PHE A 7 15.45 4.05 -40.87
N LEU A 8 15.25 2.88 -41.50
CA LEU A 8 16.03 1.68 -41.26
C LEU A 8 17.49 1.85 -41.66
N ASP A 9 17.77 2.53 -42.78
CA ASP A 9 19.14 2.82 -43.22
C ASP A 9 19.85 3.82 -42.30
N GLY A 10 19.13 4.84 -41.83
CA GLY A 10 19.66 5.75 -40.80
C GLY A 10 19.97 5.02 -39.48
N LEU A 11 19.14 4.08 -39.11
CA LEU A 11 19.36 3.26 -37.92
C LEU A 11 20.55 2.28 -38.09
N ARG A 12 20.70 1.69 -39.29
CA ARG A 12 21.87 0.85 -39.63
C ARG A 12 23.16 1.66 -39.62
N ALA A 13 23.15 2.87 -40.16
CA ALA A 13 24.32 3.78 -40.18
C ALA A 13 24.75 4.16 -38.74
N LEU A 14 23.84 4.15 -37.78
CA LEU A 14 24.13 4.40 -36.37
C LEU A 14 24.43 3.10 -35.56
N GLY A 15 24.72 2.00 -36.24
CA GLY A 15 25.11 0.75 -35.61
C GLY A 15 23.95 -0.15 -35.20
N GLY A 16 22.76 0.01 -35.80
CA GLY A 16 21.58 -0.82 -35.59
C GLY A 16 20.77 -0.50 -34.33
N SER A 17 21.24 0.45 -33.52
CA SER A 17 20.51 0.96 -32.33
C SER A 17 20.85 2.41 -32.07
N ALA A 18 19.86 3.25 -31.82
CA ALA A 18 20.05 4.67 -31.55
C ALA A 18 18.97 5.24 -30.63
N GLY A 19 19.33 6.31 -29.88
CA GLY A 19 18.33 7.16 -29.20
C GLY A 19 17.46 7.90 -30.21
N ASN A 20 16.15 8.04 -29.92
CA ASN A 20 15.20 8.68 -30.83
C ASN A 20 15.64 10.08 -31.26
N GLY A 21 16.16 10.91 -30.34
CA GLY A 21 16.67 12.27 -30.67
C GLY A 21 17.82 12.22 -31.66
N ARG A 22 18.79 11.34 -31.44
CA ARG A 22 19.99 11.21 -32.30
C ARG A 22 19.63 10.68 -33.70
N LEU A 23 18.72 9.74 -33.81
CA LEU A 23 18.27 9.20 -35.09
C LEU A 23 17.42 10.23 -35.85
N ARG A 24 16.53 10.95 -35.15
CA ARG A 24 15.74 12.04 -35.74
C ARG A 24 16.60 13.15 -36.29
N GLU A 25 17.64 13.57 -35.56
CA GLU A 25 18.61 14.56 -36.00
C GLU A 25 19.40 14.09 -37.23
N ALA A 26 19.85 12.82 -37.24
CA ALA A 26 20.54 12.21 -38.36
C ALA A 26 19.68 12.12 -39.63
N LEU A 27 18.37 11.93 -39.48
CA LEU A 27 17.41 11.88 -40.59
C LEU A 27 16.94 13.27 -41.04
N GLY A 28 17.13 14.31 -40.22
CA GLY A 28 16.62 15.65 -40.46
C GLY A 28 15.10 15.78 -40.43
N TRP A 29 14.43 14.92 -39.64
CA TRP A 29 12.96 14.86 -39.59
C TRP A 29 12.40 15.63 -38.39
N ASP A 30 11.18 16.17 -38.60
CA ASP A 30 10.39 16.68 -37.47
C ASP A 30 9.85 15.55 -36.60
N GLU A 31 9.37 15.88 -35.38
CA GLU A 31 8.95 14.91 -34.39
C GLU A 31 7.72 14.10 -34.82
N SER A 32 6.77 14.74 -35.50
CA SER A 32 5.54 14.11 -35.94
C SER A 32 5.79 13.09 -37.05
N SER A 33 6.61 13.45 -38.06
CA SER A 33 7.02 12.56 -39.15
C SER A 33 7.84 11.38 -38.64
N TYR A 34 8.76 11.64 -37.69
CA TYR A 34 9.57 10.61 -37.08
C TYR A 34 8.73 9.59 -36.28
N ASP A 35 7.86 10.06 -35.40
CA ASP A 35 7.03 9.19 -34.56
C ASP A 35 6.03 8.37 -35.35
N GLY A 36 5.46 8.91 -36.42
CA GLY A 36 4.56 8.19 -37.32
C GLY A 36 5.26 6.98 -37.96
N VAL A 37 6.45 7.17 -38.52
CA VAL A 37 7.24 6.10 -39.15
C VAL A 37 7.76 5.11 -38.12
N ARG A 38 8.21 5.60 -36.96
CA ARG A 38 8.68 4.77 -35.85
C ARG A 38 7.60 3.79 -35.35
N LEU A 39 6.38 4.27 -35.16
CA LEU A 39 5.25 3.44 -34.72
C LEU A 39 4.91 2.37 -35.77
N ALA A 40 4.83 2.75 -37.05
CA ALA A 40 4.58 1.81 -38.13
C ALA A 40 5.63 0.69 -38.21
N LEU A 41 6.91 1.03 -38.01
CA LEU A 41 8.00 0.04 -38.01
C LEU A 41 8.00 -0.85 -36.77
N ILE A 42 7.55 -0.36 -35.62
CA ILE A 42 7.33 -1.17 -34.41
C ILE A 42 6.19 -2.17 -34.64
N ASP A 43 5.07 -1.70 -35.18
CA ASP A 43 3.88 -2.55 -35.48
C ASP A 43 4.22 -3.61 -36.54
N ALA A 44 5.08 -3.27 -37.51
CA ALA A 44 5.60 -4.22 -38.50
C ALA A 44 6.69 -5.15 -37.93
N CYS A 45 7.05 -5.06 -36.65
CA CYS A 45 8.09 -5.83 -35.99
C CYS A 45 9.49 -5.71 -36.64
N LEU A 46 9.77 -4.62 -37.34
CA LEU A 46 11.06 -4.37 -37.99
C LEU A 46 12.07 -3.69 -37.05
N ILE A 47 11.56 -2.97 -36.05
CA ILE A 47 12.36 -2.38 -34.96
C ILE A 47 11.77 -2.70 -33.60
N LYS A 48 12.58 -2.62 -32.55
CA LYS A 48 12.14 -2.81 -31.15
C LYS A 48 12.42 -1.52 -30.35
N PRO A 49 11.52 -1.09 -29.46
CA PRO A 49 11.80 0.00 -28.54
C PRO A 49 12.85 -0.44 -27.51
N GLY A 50 13.87 0.40 -27.29
CA GLY A 50 14.90 0.19 -26.29
C GLY A 50 14.54 0.78 -24.93
N ARG A 51 15.22 0.33 -23.88
CA ARG A 51 15.02 0.75 -22.49
C ARG A 51 15.92 1.95 -22.14
N GLY A 52 15.46 3.17 -22.34
CA GLY A 52 16.21 4.38 -21.95
C GLY A 52 15.31 5.59 -21.73
N ARG A 53 15.72 6.54 -20.87
CA ARG A 53 14.94 7.75 -20.47
C ARG A 53 14.57 8.70 -21.63
N GLY A 54 15.27 8.64 -22.76
CA GLY A 54 14.93 9.42 -23.98
C GLY A 54 14.24 8.57 -25.05
N GLY A 55 13.95 7.32 -24.74
CA GLY A 55 13.56 6.32 -25.73
C GLY A 55 14.71 6.01 -26.70
N SER A 56 14.77 4.76 -27.14
CA SER A 56 15.69 4.33 -28.20
C SER A 56 14.99 3.30 -29.05
N VAL A 57 15.54 3.04 -30.25
CA VAL A 57 15.07 2.01 -31.16
C VAL A 57 16.24 1.15 -31.62
N ALA A 58 15.98 -0.12 -31.86
CA ALA A 58 16.97 -1.07 -32.39
C ALA A 58 16.34 -1.95 -33.47
N LEU A 59 17.12 -2.42 -34.43
CA LEU A 59 16.68 -3.38 -35.44
C LEU A 59 16.21 -4.69 -34.78
N ALA A 60 15.11 -5.23 -35.25
CA ALA A 60 14.53 -6.45 -34.67
C ALA A 60 15.39 -7.71 -34.92
N ASN A 61 16.10 -7.77 -36.03
CA ASN A 61 16.90 -8.91 -36.48
C ASN A 61 18.40 -8.61 -36.38
N GLY A 62 18.97 -8.41 -35.22
CA GLY A 62 20.40 -8.47 -34.85
C GLY A 62 21.50 -8.34 -35.93
N GLU A 63 21.29 -7.64 -37.05
CA GLU A 63 22.31 -7.35 -38.06
C GLU A 63 23.20 -6.19 -37.59
N HIS A 64 24.34 -6.54 -37.00
CA HIS A 64 25.44 -5.61 -36.77
C HIS A 64 26.27 -5.46 -38.04
N ALA A 65 26.60 -4.24 -38.41
CA ALA A 65 27.60 -3.98 -39.46
C ALA A 65 28.94 -4.60 -39.05
N PRO A 66 29.68 -5.24 -39.98
CA PRO A 66 30.97 -5.86 -39.66
C PRO A 66 32.06 -4.78 -39.56
N GLY A 67 32.58 -4.59 -38.36
CA GLY A 67 33.81 -3.80 -38.16
C GLY A 67 33.78 -2.89 -36.96
N GLU A 68 34.07 -3.44 -35.80
CA GLU A 68 34.95 -2.86 -34.78
C GLU A 68 34.88 -3.75 -33.51
N SER A 69 36.00 -4.44 -33.26
CA SER A 69 36.23 -5.20 -32.05
C SER A 69 36.32 -4.26 -30.84
N PRO A 70 35.76 -4.61 -29.70
CA PRO A 70 35.90 -3.78 -28.50
C PRO A 70 37.36 -3.79 -28.02
N PRO A 71 37.89 -2.68 -27.45
CA PRO A 71 39.25 -2.60 -26.97
C PRO A 71 39.47 -3.61 -25.82
N GLN A 72 40.51 -4.43 -25.99
CA GLN A 72 41.02 -5.33 -24.96
C GLN A 72 41.45 -4.50 -23.73
N LYS A 73 40.83 -4.76 -22.58
CA LYS A 73 41.31 -4.24 -21.29
C LYS A 73 42.63 -4.92 -20.95
N ALA A 74 43.67 -4.10 -20.80
CA ALA A 74 44.98 -4.50 -20.32
C ALA A 74 44.89 -5.24 -18.96
N ALA A 75 45.66 -6.32 -18.89
CA ALA A 75 45.83 -7.10 -17.67
C ALA A 75 46.52 -6.25 -16.58
N THR A 76 45.84 -5.99 -15.49
CA THR A 76 46.44 -5.42 -14.28
C THR A 76 46.50 -6.44 -13.17
N ALA A 77 47.70 -6.55 -12.64
CA ALA A 77 48.27 -7.32 -11.55
C ALA A 77 47.31 -7.92 -10.50
N LYS A 78 47.63 -9.17 -10.15
CA LYS A 78 47.14 -9.92 -8.97
C LYS A 78 47.27 -9.10 -7.70
N ARG A 79 46.11 -8.76 -7.10
CA ARG A 79 46.03 -8.26 -5.72
C ARG A 79 45.64 -9.45 -4.82
N MET A 80 46.39 -9.64 -3.75
CA MET A 80 46.19 -10.65 -2.71
C MET A 80 44.78 -10.53 -2.06
N PRO A 81 44.24 -11.62 -1.52
CA PRO A 81 42.90 -11.62 -0.92
C PRO A 81 42.89 -10.75 0.34
N ARG A 82 42.04 -9.75 0.34
CA ARG A 82 41.68 -8.99 1.53
C ARG A 82 40.71 -9.84 2.36
N GLU A 83 41.02 -10.01 3.63
CA GLU A 83 40.15 -10.64 4.62
C GLU A 83 38.74 -10.07 4.53
N LYS A 84 37.76 -10.98 4.55
CA LYS A 84 36.34 -10.63 4.63
C LYS A 84 36.10 -9.98 5.98
N SER A 85 35.98 -8.64 6.02
CA SER A 85 35.37 -7.96 7.15
C SER A 85 33.95 -8.53 7.32
N ALA A 86 33.64 -8.94 8.54
CA ALA A 86 32.33 -9.42 8.94
C ALA A 86 31.26 -8.43 8.48
N LYS A 87 30.30 -8.89 7.70
CA LYS A 87 29.08 -8.14 7.42
C LYS A 87 28.43 -7.83 8.75
N ALA A 88 28.28 -6.56 9.05
CA ALA A 88 27.37 -6.12 10.09
C ALA A 88 26.00 -6.75 9.79
N THR A 89 25.53 -7.59 10.68
CA THR A 89 24.19 -8.15 10.65
C THR A 89 23.23 -6.99 10.89
N ASN A 90 22.62 -6.51 9.81
CA ASN A 90 21.41 -5.71 9.89
C ASN A 90 20.38 -6.55 10.66
N LYS A 91 19.99 -6.09 11.84
CA LYS A 91 18.82 -6.59 12.57
C LYS A 91 17.52 -6.06 11.93
N GLY A 92 17.38 -6.18 10.63
CA GLY A 92 16.12 -6.16 9.90
C GLY A 92 15.81 -7.60 9.58
N GLY A 93 14.68 -8.11 10.09
CA GLY A 93 14.31 -9.51 9.97
C GLY A 93 14.38 -10.01 8.52
N ASP A 94 14.73 -11.27 8.40
CA ASP A 94 14.93 -11.99 7.16
C ASP A 94 13.75 -11.79 6.18
N LEU A 95 13.97 -10.98 5.12
CA LEU A 95 13.00 -10.73 4.03
C LEU A 95 12.82 -11.96 3.11
N GLY A 96 13.30 -13.16 3.53
CA GLY A 96 13.28 -14.35 2.70
C GLY A 96 11.88 -14.87 2.43
N PHE A 97 11.04 -14.96 3.46
CA PHE A 97 9.74 -15.61 3.34
C PHE A 97 8.68 -14.73 2.65
N GLU A 98 8.68 -13.42 2.88
CA GLU A 98 7.75 -12.50 2.20
C GLU A 98 7.96 -12.51 0.68
N ALA A 99 9.22 -12.55 0.26
CA ALA A 99 9.57 -12.64 -1.15
C ALA A 99 9.19 -14.01 -1.76
N GLU A 100 9.32 -15.11 -1.01
CA GLU A 100 8.88 -16.43 -1.42
C GLU A 100 7.36 -16.52 -1.55
N LEU A 101 6.61 -16.00 -0.57
CA LEU A 101 5.15 -15.87 -0.62
C LEU A 101 4.71 -15.07 -1.85
N PHE A 102 5.33 -13.92 -2.08
CA PHE A 102 4.99 -13.08 -3.23
C PHE A 102 5.30 -13.77 -4.56
N LYS A 103 6.43 -14.44 -4.66
CA LYS A 103 6.80 -15.23 -5.85
C LYS A 103 5.82 -16.38 -6.11
N ALA A 104 5.30 -17.00 -5.06
CA ALA A 104 4.25 -18.00 -5.16
C ALA A 104 2.94 -17.39 -5.69
N ALA A 105 2.52 -16.26 -5.14
CA ALA A 105 1.33 -15.53 -5.58
C ALA A 105 1.47 -14.96 -7.00
N ASP A 106 2.68 -14.54 -7.41
CA ASP A 106 2.94 -13.98 -8.76
C ASP A 106 2.71 -15.01 -9.90
N LYS A 107 2.58 -16.29 -9.58
CA LYS A 107 2.13 -17.31 -10.54
C LYS A 107 0.71 -17.06 -11.05
N LEU A 108 -0.15 -16.42 -10.29
CA LEU A 108 -1.50 -16.02 -10.71
C LEU A 108 -1.51 -14.92 -11.78
N ARG A 109 -0.41 -14.20 -11.95
CA ARG A 109 -0.29 -13.00 -12.78
C ARG A 109 -0.62 -13.22 -14.26
N GLY A 110 -0.47 -14.43 -14.77
CA GLY A 110 -0.74 -14.73 -16.19
C GLY A 110 -2.23 -14.78 -16.55
N ASN A 111 -3.11 -14.98 -15.57
CA ASN A 111 -4.53 -15.25 -15.78
C ASN A 111 -5.48 -14.20 -15.19
N LEU A 112 -4.96 -13.29 -14.37
CA LEU A 112 -5.75 -12.29 -13.65
C LEU A 112 -5.07 -10.91 -13.71
N GLU A 113 -5.87 -9.86 -13.63
CA GLU A 113 -5.34 -8.51 -13.45
C GLU A 113 -4.67 -8.34 -12.06
N PRO A 114 -3.65 -7.45 -11.93
CA PRO A 114 -2.95 -7.23 -10.66
C PRO A 114 -3.89 -6.93 -9.47
N SER A 115 -4.95 -6.15 -9.71
CA SER A 115 -5.97 -5.84 -8.71
C SER A 115 -6.76 -7.04 -8.25
N GLU A 116 -6.97 -8.06 -9.11
CA GLU A 116 -7.76 -9.24 -8.79
C GLU A 116 -6.93 -10.31 -8.05
N TYR A 117 -5.74 -10.66 -8.57
CA TYR A 117 -4.95 -11.72 -7.94
C TYR A 117 -4.39 -11.33 -6.57
N LYS A 118 -4.24 -10.03 -6.29
CA LYS A 118 -3.92 -9.48 -4.97
C LYS A 118 -4.90 -10.00 -3.90
N HIS A 119 -6.19 -9.89 -4.16
CA HIS A 119 -7.22 -10.30 -3.20
C HIS A 119 -7.29 -11.82 -3.03
N VAL A 120 -7.04 -12.58 -4.11
CA VAL A 120 -6.94 -14.03 -4.04
C VAL A 120 -5.78 -14.46 -3.14
N ALA A 121 -4.59 -13.89 -3.37
CA ALA A 121 -3.40 -14.24 -2.59
C ALA A 121 -3.52 -13.82 -1.13
N LEU A 122 -3.91 -12.57 -0.86
CA LEU A 122 -4.03 -12.04 0.51
C LEU A 122 -5.11 -12.76 1.31
N GLY A 123 -6.22 -13.13 0.68
CA GLY A 123 -7.26 -13.92 1.35
C GLY A 123 -6.79 -15.32 1.74
N LEU A 124 -6.04 -16.01 0.86
CA LEU A 124 -5.46 -17.32 1.19
C LEU A 124 -4.40 -17.24 2.30
N ILE A 125 -3.54 -16.21 2.28
CA ILE A 125 -2.55 -15.99 3.33
C ILE A 125 -3.25 -15.71 4.67
N PHE A 126 -4.31 -14.90 4.66
CA PHE A 126 -5.12 -14.65 5.84
C PHE A 126 -5.73 -15.94 6.39
N LEU A 127 -6.36 -16.73 5.54
CA LEU A 127 -6.98 -17.99 5.91
C LEU A 127 -5.97 -18.98 6.51
N LYS A 128 -4.80 -19.10 5.90
CA LYS A 128 -3.72 -19.94 6.43
C LYS A 128 -3.28 -19.47 7.82
N TYR A 129 -3.03 -18.19 7.97
CA TYR A 129 -2.57 -17.63 9.25
C TYR A 129 -3.58 -17.86 10.38
N ILE A 130 -4.85 -17.51 10.17
CA ILE A 130 -5.86 -17.70 11.24
C ILE A 130 -6.05 -19.17 11.59
N SER A 131 -5.91 -20.07 10.59
CA SER A 131 -5.95 -21.51 10.84
C SER A 131 -4.74 -21.98 11.64
N GLU A 132 -3.53 -21.50 11.34
CA GLU A 132 -2.33 -21.85 12.13
C GLU A 132 -2.38 -21.25 13.54
N ALA A 133 -2.85 -19.99 13.68
CA ALA A 133 -3.03 -19.37 15.01
C ALA A 133 -4.05 -20.15 15.85
N PHE A 134 -5.12 -20.61 15.22
CA PHE A 134 -6.10 -21.49 15.85
C PHE A 134 -5.47 -22.81 16.31
N GLU A 135 -4.74 -23.51 15.42
CA GLU A 135 -4.09 -24.79 15.75
C GLU A 135 -3.09 -24.63 16.90
N ALA A 136 -2.28 -23.57 16.89
CA ALA A 136 -1.34 -23.29 17.97
C ALA A 136 -2.03 -23.04 19.32
N GLN A 137 -3.20 -22.37 19.32
CA GLN A 137 -4.00 -22.18 20.53
C GLN A 137 -4.68 -23.48 20.94
N TYR A 138 -5.19 -24.27 19.99
CA TYR A 138 -5.78 -25.57 20.21
C TYR A 138 -4.82 -26.52 20.93
N GLU A 139 -3.56 -26.61 20.46
CA GLU A 139 -2.50 -27.40 21.10
C GLU A 139 -2.21 -26.95 22.53
N LYS A 140 -2.23 -25.65 22.81
CA LYS A 140 -2.07 -25.11 24.17
C LYS A 140 -3.21 -25.54 25.08
N LEU A 141 -4.44 -25.36 24.62
CA LEU A 141 -5.63 -25.72 25.39
C LEU A 141 -5.69 -27.22 25.65
N GLN A 142 -5.25 -28.07 24.69
CA GLN A 142 -5.13 -29.52 24.93
C GLN A 142 -4.11 -29.88 26.04
N ALA A 143 -3.11 -29.05 26.27
CA ALA A 143 -2.12 -29.29 27.32
C ALA A 143 -2.55 -28.74 28.70
N GLU A 144 -3.62 -27.96 28.78
CA GLU A 144 -4.16 -27.37 30.00
C GLU A 144 -5.23 -28.27 30.62
N GLU A 145 -5.12 -28.56 31.93
CA GLU A 145 -5.92 -29.59 32.64
C GLU A 145 -7.43 -29.29 32.70
N TYR A 146 -7.84 -28.01 32.53
CA TYR A 146 -9.25 -27.58 32.67
C TYR A 146 -9.80 -26.80 31.50
N ALA A 147 -9.03 -26.67 30.40
CA ALA A 147 -9.47 -25.95 29.22
C ALA A 147 -10.29 -26.86 28.29
N ASP A 148 -11.25 -26.28 27.58
CA ASP A 148 -11.99 -26.94 26.51
C ASP A 148 -11.53 -26.45 25.13
N PRO A 149 -10.72 -27.24 24.39
CA PRO A 149 -10.23 -26.85 23.07
C PRO A 149 -11.33 -26.67 22.02
N GLU A 150 -12.57 -27.11 22.29
CA GLU A 150 -13.71 -26.92 21.37
C GLU A 150 -14.63 -25.75 21.80
N ASP A 151 -14.29 -25.02 22.88
CA ASP A 151 -15.03 -23.83 23.30
C ASP A 151 -14.54 -22.58 22.58
N PRO A 152 -15.36 -21.91 21.74
CA PRO A 152 -14.98 -20.66 21.05
C PRO A 152 -14.57 -19.52 21.98
N GLU A 153 -15.07 -19.46 23.22
CA GLU A 153 -14.76 -18.39 24.18
C GLU A 153 -13.28 -18.41 24.62
N GLU A 154 -12.63 -19.57 24.65
CA GLU A 154 -11.22 -19.74 24.97
C GLU A 154 -10.32 -19.07 23.91
N TYR A 155 -10.75 -19.04 22.66
CA TYR A 155 -10.05 -18.38 21.55
C TYR A 155 -10.29 -16.89 21.55
N LEU A 156 -11.51 -16.45 21.84
CA LEU A 156 -11.84 -15.03 21.96
C LEU A 156 -11.01 -14.38 23.08
N ALA A 157 -10.88 -15.02 24.23
CA ALA A 157 -10.05 -14.55 25.34
C ALA A 157 -8.56 -14.41 24.97
N ALA A 158 -8.07 -15.24 24.05
CA ALA A 158 -6.70 -15.21 23.54
C ALA A 158 -6.51 -14.26 22.32
N ASN A 159 -7.56 -13.56 21.87
CA ASN A 159 -7.58 -12.80 20.60
C ASN A 159 -7.19 -13.68 19.39
N VAL A 160 -7.68 -14.90 19.36
CA VAL A 160 -7.54 -15.85 18.25
C VAL A 160 -8.92 -16.08 17.65
N PHE A 161 -9.00 -16.14 16.31
CA PHE A 161 -10.26 -16.44 15.63
C PHE A 161 -10.64 -17.91 15.81
N TRP A 162 -11.91 -18.16 16.08
CA TRP A 162 -12.44 -19.52 16.01
C TRP A 162 -12.48 -20.02 14.56
N VAL A 163 -11.87 -21.16 14.28
CA VAL A 163 -11.86 -21.78 12.95
C VAL A 163 -12.62 -23.10 12.98
N PRO A 164 -13.85 -23.14 12.42
CA PRO A 164 -14.61 -24.38 12.30
C PRO A 164 -13.84 -25.45 11.54
N GLN A 165 -14.09 -26.73 11.87
CA GLN A 165 -13.33 -27.86 11.35
C GLN A 165 -13.27 -27.90 9.82
N GLU A 166 -14.37 -27.57 9.15
CA GLU A 166 -14.49 -27.51 7.69
C GLU A 166 -13.63 -26.39 7.05
N ALA A 167 -13.27 -25.38 7.82
CA ALA A 167 -12.50 -24.22 7.36
C ALA A 167 -11.02 -24.30 7.70
N ARG A 168 -10.57 -25.31 8.46
CA ARG A 168 -9.16 -25.47 8.84
C ARG A 168 -8.28 -25.70 7.61
N TRP A 169 -7.08 -25.12 7.63
CA TRP A 169 -6.16 -25.19 6.50
C TRP A 169 -5.84 -26.63 6.06
N LEU A 170 -5.72 -27.56 7.01
CA LEU A 170 -5.47 -28.96 6.72
C LEU A 170 -6.57 -29.59 5.86
N ASN A 171 -7.84 -29.18 6.04
CA ASN A 171 -8.94 -29.65 5.19
C ASN A 171 -8.80 -29.12 3.75
N LEU A 172 -8.44 -27.85 3.58
CA LEU A 172 -8.17 -27.28 2.25
C LEU A 172 -7.00 -27.97 1.56
N GLN A 173 -5.91 -28.18 2.28
CA GLN A 173 -4.72 -28.87 1.78
C GLN A 173 -5.01 -30.30 1.34
N ALA A 174 -5.76 -31.06 2.13
CA ALA A 174 -6.14 -32.45 1.80
C ALA A 174 -7.01 -32.55 0.53
N ASN A 175 -7.70 -31.46 0.17
CA ASN A 175 -8.61 -31.41 -0.98
C ASN A 175 -8.04 -30.60 -2.16
N ALA A 176 -6.88 -29.96 -2.02
CA ALA A 176 -6.32 -29.00 -2.98
C ALA A 176 -6.19 -29.52 -4.42
N LYS A 177 -5.94 -30.84 -4.59
CA LYS A 177 -5.75 -31.49 -5.91
C LYS A 177 -6.93 -32.34 -6.35
N ARG A 178 -8.03 -32.36 -5.60
CA ARG A 178 -9.20 -33.16 -5.98
C ARG A 178 -10.01 -32.44 -7.05
N PRO A 179 -10.36 -33.10 -8.15
CA PRO A 179 -11.16 -32.46 -9.22
C PRO A 179 -12.61 -32.20 -8.79
N GLU A 180 -13.12 -32.99 -7.87
CA GLU A 180 -14.46 -32.86 -7.30
C GLU A 180 -14.38 -33.09 -5.78
N ILE A 181 -15.05 -32.22 -5.03
CA ILE A 181 -15.06 -32.20 -3.57
C ILE A 181 -16.52 -32.15 -3.11
N GLU A 182 -16.88 -33.03 -2.19
CA GLU A 182 -18.17 -32.98 -1.53
C GLU A 182 -18.01 -32.30 -0.17
N TYR A 183 -18.81 -31.25 0.10
CA TYR A 183 -18.76 -30.48 1.34
C TYR A 183 -20.15 -29.97 1.74
N LEU A 184 -20.34 -29.74 3.04
CA LEU A 184 -21.55 -29.07 3.57
C LEU A 184 -21.42 -27.56 3.28
N ASP A 185 -22.32 -27.03 2.48
CA ASP A 185 -22.39 -25.59 2.19
C ASP A 185 -22.96 -24.85 3.41
N ILE A 186 -22.16 -23.94 3.95
CA ILE A 186 -22.47 -23.24 5.21
C ILE A 186 -23.68 -22.30 5.06
N ALA A 187 -23.85 -21.68 3.91
CA ALA A 187 -24.94 -20.74 3.66
C ALA A 187 -26.29 -21.46 3.48
N THR A 188 -26.29 -22.59 2.76
CA THR A 188 -27.54 -23.32 2.43
C THR A 188 -27.82 -24.52 3.32
N LYS A 189 -26.84 -24.96 4.13
CA LYS A 189 -26.88 -26.17 4.98
C LYS A 189 -27.16 -27.46 4.18
N GLN A 190 -26.79 -27.48 2.91
CA GLN A 190 -26.94 -28.63 2.03
C GLN A 190 -25.59 -29.15 1.56
N THR A 191 -25.48 -30.44 1.34
CA THR A 191 -24.29 -31.04 0.73
C THR A 191 -24.20 -30.61 -0.72
N LYS A 192 -23.05 -30.03 -1.07
CA LYS A 192 -22.71 -29.60 -2.44
C LYS A 192 -21.52 -30.39 -2.96
N ARG A 193 -21.48 -30.54 -4.29
CA ARG A 193 -20.30 -30.97 -5.02
C ARG A 193 -19.74 -29.79 -5.77
N GLY A 194 -18.44 -29.57 -5.65
CA GLY A 194 -17.76 -28.44 -6.26
C GLY A 194 -16.27 -28.70 -6.39
N ASP A 195 -15.53 -27.63 -6.55
CA ASP A 195 -14.08 -27.62 -6.70
C ASP A 195 -13.40 -26.96 -5.49
N ILE A 196 -12.06 -26.86 -5.52
CA ILE A 196 -11.29 -26.22 -4.45
C ILE A 196 -11.67 -24.75 -4.24
N GLY A 197 -12.09 -24.03 -5.29
CA GLY A 197 -12.55 -22.64 -5.16
C GLY A 197 -13.84 -22.54 -4.35
N GLY A 198 -14.80 -23.44 -4.61
CA GLY A 198 -16.03 -23.53 -3.82
C GLY A 198 -15.76 -23.90 -2.36
N LEU A 199 -14.81 -24.80 -2.10
CA LEU A 199 -14.41 -25.16 -0.73
C LEU A 199 -13.76 -23.98 0.01
N ILE A 200 -12.92 -23.19 -0.65
CA ILE A 200 -12.32 -21.98 -0.07
C ILE A 200 -13.40 -20.95 0.27
N ASP A 201 -14.32 -20.64 -0.65
CA ASP A 201 -15.42 -19.70 -0.40
C ASP A 201 -16.29 -20.17 0.77
N ASN A 202 -16.55 -21.48 0.89
CA ASN A 202 -17.27 -22.07 2.00
C ASN A 202 -16.51 -21.95 3.34
N ALA A 203 -15.19 -22.13 3.32
CA ALA A 203 -14.34 -21.94 4.49
C ALA A 203 -14.36 -20.47 4.97
N MET A 204 -14.27 -19.51 4.04
CA MET A 204 -14.39 -18.08 4.35
C MET A 204 -15.75 -17.75 4.98
N GLU A 205 -16.84 -18.33 4.45
CA GLU A 205 -18.19 -18.16 5.01
C GLU A 205 -18.29 -18.74 6.42
N ALA A 206 -17.75 -19.93 6.65
CA ALA A 206 -17.75 -20.57 7.96
C ALA A 206 -17.04 -19.72 9.03
N ILE A 207 -15.88 -19.18 8.67
CA ILE A 207 -15.09 -18.32 9.57
C ILE A 207 -15.81 -17.01 9.86
N GLU A 208 -16.41 -16.36 8.85
CA GLU A 208 -17.20 -15.14 9.06
C GLU A 208 -18.39 -15.38 10.00
N GLN A 209 -19.12 -16.48 9.80
CA GLN A 209 -20.26 -16.83 10.66
C GLN A 209 -19.84 -17.13 12.10
N ALA A 210 -18.67 -17.71 12.28
CA ALA A 210 -18.12 -18.00 13.60
C ALA A 210 -17.54 -16.77 14.32
N ASN A 211 -17.18 -15.69 13.57
CA ASN A 211 -16.55 -14.49 14.11
C ASN A 211 -17.27 -13.21 13.65
N VAL A 212 -18.59 -13.18 13.74
CA VAL A 212 -19.46 -12.12 13.17
C VAL A 212 -19.11 -10.72 13.67
N SER A 213 -18.71 -10.60 14.94
CA SER A 213 -18.40 -9.29 15.55
C SER A 213 -17.25 -8.54 14.83
N VAL A 214 -16.29 -9.28 14.27
CA VAL A 214 -15.07 -8.71 13.67
C VAL A 214 -15.03 -8.89 12.15
N LEU A 215 -15.47 -10.05 11.64
CA LEU A 215 -15.24 -10.46 10.25
C LEU A 215 -16.48 -10.41 9.35
N LYS A 216 -17.61 -9.90 9.81
CA LYS A 216 -18.83 -9.83 9.01
C LYS A 216 -18.58 -9.11 7.67
N ASP A 217 -18.87 -9.77 6.55
CA ASP A 217 -18.71 -9.27 5.16
C ASP A 217 -17.27 -8.88 4.77
N VAL A 218 -16.26 -9.33 5.53
CA VAL A 218 -14.85 -8.96 5.37
C VAL A 218 -14.12 -9.92 4.44
N LEU A 219 -14.32 -11.23 4.57
CA LEU A 219 -13.51 -12.21 3.85
C LEU A 219 -13.89 -12.31 2.37
N PRO A 220 -12.92 -12.43 1.45
CA PRO A 220 -13.19 -12.48 0.02
C PRO A 220 -13.76 -13.85 -0.38
N LYS A 221 -15.00 -13.87 -0.89
CA LYS A 221 -15.65 -15.07 -1.45
C LYS A 221 -15.62 -14.97 -2.98
N ILE A 222 -14.45 -15.19 -3.55
CA ILE A 222 -14.15 -14.94 -4.97
C ILE A 222 -13.49 -16.15 -5.65
N TYR A 223 -13.27 -17.24 -4.92
CA TYR A 223 -12.46 -18.39 -5.37
C TYR A 223 -13.21 -19.35 -6.27
N SER A 224 -14.54 -19.41 -6.18
CA SER A 224 -15.40 -20.23 -7.05
C SER A 224 -15.58 -19.65 -8.47
N ARG A 225 -15.10 -18.42 -8.72
CA ARG A 225 -15.24 -17.76 -10.05
C ARG A 225 -14.62 -18.61 -11.16
N PRO A 226 -15.29 -18.69 -12.36
CA PRO A 226 -14.78 -19.46 -13.50
C PRO A 226 -13.42 -18.98 -14.04
N GLN A 227 -13.10 -17.70 -13.85
CA GLN A 227 -11.84 -17.08 -14.30
C GLN A 227 -10.62 -17.56 -13.50
N LEU A 228 -10.83 -18.11 -12.30
CA LEU A 228 -9.77 -18.65 -11.46
C LEU A 228 -9.50 -20.11 -11.81
N ASP A 229 -8.28 -20.39 -12.25
CA ASP A 229 -7.82 -21.75 -12.49
C ASP A 229 -7.73 -22.52 -11.16
N LYS A 230 -8.49 -23.60 -11.04
CA LYS A 230 -8.59 -24.42 -9.84
C LYS A 230 -7.31 -25.21 -9.56
N THR A 231 -6.58 -25.58 -10.62
CA THR A 231 -5.27 -26.24 -10.48
C THR A 231 -4.27 -25.29 -9.86
N MET A 232 -4.24 -24.03 -10.32
CA MET A 232 -3.39 -22.99 -9.74
C MET A 232 -3.74 -22.69 -8.29
N LEU A 233 -5.03 -22.66 -7.91
CA LEU A 233 -5.44 -22.50 -6.52
C LEU A 233 -4.91 -23.65 -5.65
N GLY A 234 -5.00 -24.89 -6.13
CA GLY A 234 -4.45 -26.06 -5.45
C GLY A 234 -2.94 -25.99 -5.27
N GLU A 235 -2.20 -25.56 -6.31
CA GLU A 235 -0.75 -25.33 -6.22
C GLU A 235 -0.39 -24.22 -5.22
N LEU A 236 -1.17 -23.14 -5.13
CA LEU A 236 -0.95 -22.08 -4.16
C LEU A 236 -1.16 -22.57 -2.72
N ILE A 237 -2.20 -23.37 -2.48
CA ILE A 237 -2.42 -24.00 -1.16
C ILE A 237 -1.20 -24.84 -0.78
N ASP A 238 -0.70 -25.68 -1.70
CA ASP A 238 0.50 -26.49 -1.44
C ASP A 238 1.73 -25.63 -1.15
N LEU A 239 1.94 -24.55 -1.92
CA LEU A 239 3.07 -23.65 -1.72
C LEU A 239 3.00 -22.94 -0.37
N PHE A 240 1.84 -22.39 -0.03
CA PHE A 240 1.64 -21.72 1.26
C PHE A 240 1.71 -22.69 2.44
N SER A 241 1.33 -23.95 2.25
CA SER A 241 1.43 -25.00 3.29
C SER A 241 2.88 -25.28 3.72
N ASN A 242 3.85 -25.00 2.86
CA ASN A 242 5.27 -25.18 3.18
C ASN A 242 5.90 -23.98 3.90
N ILE A 243 5.15 -22.91 4.12
CA ILE A 243 5.62 -21.68 4.76
C ILE A 243 5.01 -21.60 6.15
N ASP A 244 5.86 -21.54 7.18
CA ASP A 244 5.45 -21.35 8.58
C ASP A 244 5.19 -19.84 8.81
N LEU A 245 3.93 -19.47 8.99
CA LEU A 245 3.52 -18.08 9.22
C LEU A 245 3.52 -17.71 10.71
N ILE A 246 3.61 -18.68 11.61
CA ILE A 246 3.54 -18.44 13.06
C ILE A 246 4.93 -18.41 13.71
N GLY A 247 5.91 -19.09 13.13
CA GLY A 247 7.25 -19.16 13.68
C GLY A 247 7.32 -19.87 15.05
N LYS A 248 8.46 -20.45 15.36
CA LYS A 248 8.65 -21.23 16.60
C LYS A 248 8.67 -20.41 17.91
N HIS A 249 8.57 -19.07 17.85
CA HIS A 249 8.85 -18.19 19.00
C HIS A 249 7.83 -17.07 19.26
N GLY A 250 6.57 -17.19 18.82
CA GLY A 250 5.50 -16.26 19.24
C GLY A 250 5.46 -14.88 18.57
N GLU A 251 6.31 -14.62 17.56
CA GLU A 251 6.34 -13.36 16.78
C GLU A 251 5.31 -13.35 15.63
N ALA A 252 4.34 -14.21 15.70
CA ALA A 252 3.41 -14.54 14.62
C ALA A 252 2.61 -13.35 14.07
N LYS A 253 2.13 -12.48 14.97
CA LYS A 253 1.27 -11.34 14.57
C LYS A 253 2.04 -10.34 13.73
N ASP A 254 3.31 -10.11 14.04
CA ASP A 254 4.18 -9.20 13.27
C ASP A 254 4.56 -9.82 11.91
N LEU A 255 4.77 -11.12 11.86
CA LEU A 255 5.16 -11.83 10.64
C LEU A 255 4.10 -11.72 9.53
N LEU A 256 2.83 -12.00 9.86
CA LEU A 256 1.74 -11.84 8.89
C LEU A 256 1.50 -10.38 8.54
N GLY A 257 1.58 -9.50 9.52
CA GLY A 257 1.51 -8.06 9.29
C GLY A 257 2.53 -7.59 8.27
N ARG A 258 3.77 -8.04 8.39
CA ARG A 258 4.86 -7.76 7.45
C ARG A 258 4.59 -8.37 6.06
N ALA A 259 4.11 -9.62 6.00
CA ALA A 259 3.72 -10.22 4.74
C ALA A 259 2.61 -9.41 4.04
N TYR A 260 1.59 -8.98 4.78
CA TYR A 260 0.51 -8.15 4.28
C TYR A 260 1.03 -6.82 3.73
N GLU A 261 1.84 -6.09 4.49
CA GLU A 261 2.45 -4.83 4.06
C GLU A 261 3.34 -5.02 2.82
N TYR A 262 4.15 -6.09 2.81
CA TYR A 262 4.99 -6.42 1.66
C TYR A 262 4.16 -6.65 0.41
N PHE A 263 3.11 -7.47 0.49
CA PHE A 263 2.23 -7.74 -0.64
C PHE A 263 1.53 -6.48 -1.14
N ILE A 264 0.93 -5.69 -0.24
CA ILE A 264 0.28 -4.43 -0.61
C ILE A 264 1.29 -3.49 -1.29
N SER A 265 2.51 -3.39 -0.78
CA SER A 265 3.55 -2.55 -1.36
C SER A 265 3.98 -3.00 -2.78
N GLN A 266 4.14 -4.31 -3.00
CA GLN A 266 4.49 -4.87 -4.30
C GLN A 266 3.37 -4.68 -5.33
N PHE A 267 2.12 -4.86 -4.91
CA PHE A 267 0.95 -4.62 -5.77
C PHE A 267 0.75 -3.15 -6.09
N ALA A 268 0.96 -2.25 -5.14
CA ALA A 268 0.91 -0.81 -5.39
C ALA A 268 1.91 -0.39 -6.47
N GLY A 269 3.11 -1.00 -6.49
CA GLY A 269 4.10 -0.80 -7.54
C GLY A 269 3.66 -1.34 -8.92
N ALA A 270 2.90 -2.43 -8.95
CA ALA A 270 2.44 -3.09 -10.18
C ALA A 270 1.18 -2.46 -10.80
N GLU A 271 0.26 -1.93 -9.99
CA GLU A 271 -1.00 -1.31 -10.42
C GLU A 271 -0.80 0.05 -11.10
N GLY A 272 0.33 0.72 -10.87
CA GLY A 272 0.72 1.96 -11.54
C GLY A 272 -0.29 3.12 -11.35
N LYS A 273 -0.30 4.08 -12.30
CA LYS A 273 -1.08 5.33 -12.21
C LYS A 273 -2.61 5.18 -12.24
N ARG A 274 -3.16 4.00 -12.53
CA ARG A 274 -4.61 3.78 -12.72
C ARG A 274 -5.33 3.28 -11.47
N GLY A 275 -4.62 2.78 -10.46
CA GLY A 275 -5.24 2.14 -9.30
C GLY A 275 -5.78 3.10 -8.23
N GLY A 276 -5.38 4.37 -8.19
CA GLY A 276 -5.88 5.35 -7.22
C GLY A 276 -5.56 5.05 -5.74
N GLU A 277 -5.07 3.87 -5.45
CA GLU A 277 -4.74 3.40 -4.10
C GLU A 277 -3.25 3.61 -3.83
N PHE A 278 -2.89 4.78 -3.32
CA PHE A 278 -1.51 5.06 -2.91
C PHE A 278 -1.25 4.41 -1.56
N PHE A 279 -0.53 3.28 -1.58
CA PHE A 279 0.05 2.75 -0.35
C PHE A 279 1.04 3.77 0.23
N THR A 280 0.82 4.17 1.47
CA THR A 280 1.72 5.11 2.17
C THR A 280 2.93 4.33 2.68
N PRO A 281 4.15 4.69 2.28
CA PRO A 281 5.36 4.02 2.77
C PRO A 281 5.47 4.09 4.28
N ARG A 282 5.90 2.99 4.91
CA ARG A 282 6.02 2.86 6.36
C ARG A 282 6.81 4.02 6.98
N SER A 283 7.89 4.45 6.34
CA SER A 283 8.71 5.56 6.83
C SER A 283 7.98 6.91 6.84
N VAL A 284 7.09 7.15 5.87
CA VAL A 284 6.26 8.37 5.83
C VAL A 284 5.20 8.32 6.93
N VAL A 285 4.53 7.16 7.08
CA VAL A 285 3.56 6.95 8.17
C VAL A 285 4.23 7.10 9.53
N GLY A 286 5.39 6.47 9.72
CA GLY A 286 6.17 6.58 10.96
C GLY A 286 6.56 8.02 11.28
N THR A 287 6.91 8.83 10.27
CA THR A 287 7.17 10.26 10.47
C THR A 287 5.93 11.00 10.96
N ILE A 288 4.75 10.78 10.35
CA ILE A 288 3.50 11.42 10.76
C ILE A 288 3.14 11.04 12.19
N VAL A 289 3.18 9.75 12.51
CA VAL A 289 2.84 9.24 13.84
C VAL A 289 3.81 9.78 14.90
N ALA A 290 5.11 9.78 14.60
CA ALA A 290 6.13 10.26 15.53
C ALA A 290 6.07 11.78 15.79
N MET A 291 5.58 12.57 14.82
CA MET A 291 5.35 14.01 14.99
C MET A 291 4.00 14.33 15.68
N LEU A 292 2.99 13.48 15.55
CA LEU A 292 1.68 13.67 16.19
C LEU A 292 1.61 13.06 17.59
N GLU A 293 2.44 12.07 17.91
CA GLU A 293 2.49 11.36 19.20
C GLU A 293 1.10 10.92 19.71
N PRO A 294 0.34 10.08 18.98
CA PRO A 294 -1.01 9.68 19.34
C PRO A 294 -1.00 8.70 20.53
N THR A 295 -0.87 9.19 21.76
CA THR A 295 -0.75 8.36 22.96
C THR A 295 -2.10 7.96 23.55
N GLN A 296 -3.15 8.77 23.39
CA GLN A 296 -4.50 8.48 23.90
C GLN A 296 -5.55 9.30 23.15
N GLY A 297 -6.77 8.77 23.05
CA GLY A 297 -7.90 9.46 22.43
C GLY A 297 -8.35 8.86 21.11
N ARG A 298 -9.04 9.62 20.29
CA ARG A 298 -9.63 9.16 19.02
C ARG A 298 -8.71 9.49 17.85
N VAL A 299 -8.40 8.47 17.07
CA VAL A 299 -7.58 8.55 15.84
C VAL A 299 -8.48 8.34 14.62
N TYR A 300 -8.39 9.22 13.64
CA TYR A 300 -9.26 9.23 12.46
C TYR A 300 -8.49 9.28 11.14
N ASP A 301 -8.96 8.52 10.17
CA ASP A 301 -8.53 8.62 8.76
C ASP A 301 -9.75 8.57 7.84
N PRO A 302 -10.10 9.67 7.14
CA PRO A 302 -11.26 9.74 6.24
C PRO A 302 -11.07 8.97 4.92
N CYS A 303 -9.89 8.43 4.65
CA CYS A 303 -9.54 7.70 3.42
C CYS A 303 -8.49 6.62 3.72
N CYS A 304 -8.82 5.76 4.69
CA CYS A 304 -7.86 4.95 5.44
C CYS A 304 -7.12 3.89 4.62
N GLY A 305 -7.53 3.65 3.37
CA GLY A 305 -6.85 2.67 2.53
C GLY A 305 -6.79 1.30 3.18
N SER A 306 -5.61 0.71 3.24
CA SER A 306 -5.36 -0.58 3.90
C SER A 306 -5.13 -0.48 5.43
N GLY A 307 -5.30 0.69 6.04
CA GLY A 307 -5.18 0.90 7.48
C GLY A 307 -3.75 1.07 8.01
N GLY A 308 -2.79 1.39 7.15
CA GLY A 308 -1.38 1.52 7.53
C GLY A 308 -1.12 2.58 8.60
N MET A 309 -1.86 3.71 8.59
CA MET A 309 -1.78 4.76 9.60
C MET A 309 -2.16 4.24 10.99
N PHE A 310 -3.22 3.45 11.07
CA PHE A 310 -3.72 2.87 12.33
C PHE A 310 -2.75 1.86 12.94
N VAL A 311 -2.17 1.00 12.09
CA VAL A 311 -1.17 0.01 12.53
C VAL A 311 0.04 0.69 13.17
N GLN A 312 0.54 1.75 12.56
CA GLN A 312 1.70 2.48 13.10
C GLN A 312 1.33 3.27 14.35
N SER A 313 0.12 3.82 14.45
CA SER A 313 -0.35 4.51 15.66
C SER A 313 -0.41 3.58 16.85
N GLU A 314 -0.92 2.36 16.65
CA GLU A 314 -0.96 1.36 17.72
C GLU A 314 0.44 0.92 18.15
N SER A 315 1.33 0.66 17.18
CA SER A 315 2.73 0.34 17.46
C SER A 315 3.41 1.45 18.26
N PHE A 316 3.12 2.72 17.93
CA PHE A 316 3.65 3.86 18.69
C PHE A 316 3.19 3.85 20.14
N VAL A 317 1.90 3.60 20.39
CA VAL A 317 1.36 3.50 21.77
C VAL A 317 2.05 2.39 22.54
N GLU A 318 2.21 1.20 21.95
CA GLU A 318 2.89 0.07 22.59
C GLU A 318 4.38 0.36 22.90
N GLU A 319 5.10 0.95 21.96
CA GLU A 319 6.52 1.34 22.13
C GLU A 319 6.71 2.37 23.26
N HIS A 320 5.70 3.21 23.53
CA HIS A 320 5.69 4.21 24.60
C HIS A 320 5.00 3.73 25.89
N GLN A 321 4.89 2.41 26.09
CA GLN A 321 4.33 1.76 27.27
C GLN A 321 2.85 2.05 27.54
N GLY A 322 2.12 2.53 26.53
CA GLY A 322 0.67 2.66 26.53
C GLY A 322 -0.05 1.33 26.33
N LYS A 323 -1.35 1.34 26.53
CA LYS A 323 -2.21 0.19 26.21
C LYS A 323 -2.89 0.43 24.87
N ARG A 324 -3.11 -0.61 24.09
CA ARG A 324 -3.86 -0.53 22.83
C ARG A 324 -5.24 0.12 23.00
N SER A 325 -5.88 -0.08 24.14
CA SER A 325 -7.16 0.55 24.49
C SER A 325 -7.09 2.05 24.77
N ASP A 326 -5.90 2.65 24.82
CA ASP A 326 -5.76 4.08 25.08
C ASP A 326 -6.15 4.92 23.86
N ILE A 327 -6.09 4.32 22.64
CA ILE A 327 -6.59 4.95 21.42
C ILE A 327 -7.83 4.22 20.88
N ALA A 328 -8.77 4.98 20.34
CA ALA A 328 -9.96 4.48 19.64
C ALA A 328 -9.87 4.88 18.16
N ILE A 329 -9.92 3.90 17.27
CA ILE A 329 -9.63 4.04 15.85
C ILE A 329 -10.91 4.14 15.03
N TYR A 330 -10.98 5.14 14.17
CA TYR A 330 -12.10 5.42 13.27
C TYR A 330 -11.59 5.64 11.86
N GLY A 331 -12.20 4.98 10.89
CA GLY A 331 -11.78 5.13 9.49
C GLY A 331 -12.94 5.04 8.52
N GLN A 332 -12.76 5.68 7.37
CA GLN A 332 -13.68 5.56 6.26
C GLN A 332 -12.92 5.23 4.97
N GLU A 333 -13.47 4.32 4.17
CA GLU A 333 -12.92 3.93 2.88
C GLU A 333 -14.03 3.87 1.83
N ARG A 334 -13.76 4.40 0.63
CA ARG A 334 -14.71 4.39 -0.48
C ARG A 334 -14.72 3.09 -1.25
N ASN A 335 -13.56 2.47 -1.41
CA ASN A 335 -13.43 1.21 -2.15
C ASN A 335 -13.71 0.02 -1.23
N HIS A 336 -14.76 -0.75 -1.56
CA HIS A 336 -15.19 -1.90 -0.76
C HIS A 336 -14.10 -2.96 -0.59
N THR A 337 -13.30 -3.17 -1.64
CA THR A 337 -12.25 -4.19 -1.60
C THR A 337 -11.08 -3.73 -0.73
N THR A 338 -10.73 -2.45 -0.77
CA THR A 338 -9.72 -1.83 0.09
C THR A 338 -10.19 -1.78 1.55
N TRP A 339 -11.47 -1.48 1.79
CA TRP A 339 -12.08 -1.59 3.11
C TRP A 339 -11.93 -3.00 3.70
N ARG A 340 -12.19 -4.05 2.92
CA ARG A 340 -11.96 -5.44 3.35
C ARG A 340 -10.50 -5.68 3.73
N LEU A 341 -9.56 -5.20 2.92
CA LEU A 341 -8.12 -5.29 3.23
C LEU A 341 -7.77 -4.58 4.53
N CYS A 342 -8.33 -3.40 4.77
CA CYS A 342 -8.17 -2.67 6.03
C CYS A 342 -8.67 -3.50 7.21
N LYS A 343 -9.91 -3.99 7.14
CA LYS A 343 -10.50 -4.83 8.19
C LYS A 343 -9.67 -6.08 8.46
N MET A 344 -9.22 -6.77 7.42
CA MET A 344 -8.37 -7.96 7.56
C MET A 344 -7.02 -7.60 8.19
N ASN A 345 -6.38 -6.50 7.75
CA ASN A 345 -5.10 -6.03 8.26
C ASN A 345 -5.16 -5.70 9.76
N LEU A 346 -6.23 -5.03 10.20
CA LEU A 346 -6.45 -4.69 11.61
C LEU A 346 -6.81 -5.93 12.44
N ALA A 347 -7.70 -6.78 11.91
CA ALA A 347 -8.15 -8.01 12.57
C ALA A 347 -7.00 -8.97 12.91
N VAL A 348 -6.06 -9.16 11.96
CA VAL A 348 -4.86 -9.99 12.15
C VAL A 348 -4.01 -9.53 13.32
N ARG A 349 -3.96 -8.23 13.54
CA ARG A 349 -3.18 -7.62 14.63
C ARG A 349 -3.97 -7.52 15.95
N GLY A 350 -5.26 -7.88 15.91
CA GLY A 350 -6.16 -7.72 17.06
C GLY A 350 -6.47 -6.26 17.38
N ILE A 351 -6.41 -5.39 16.35
CA ILE A 351 -6.72 -3.96 16.46
C ILE A 351 -8.22 -3.77 16.32
N ASP A 352 -8.86 -3.28 17.38
CA ASP A 352 -10.27 -2.89 17.34
C ASP A 352 -10.44 -1.52 16.68
N ALA A 353 -11.31 -1.43 15.66
CA ALA A 353 -11.48 -0.20 14.89
C ALA A 353 -12.87 -0.12 14.25
N ASP A 354 -13.47 1.06 14.32
CA ASP A 354 -14.72 1.36 13.62
C ASP A 354 -14.43 1.87 12.20
N ILE A 355 -14.32 0.93 11.26
CA ILE A 355 -14.05 1.25 9.86
C ILE A 355 -15.33 1.13 9.04
N LYS A 356 -15.79 2.25 8.50
CA LYS A 356 -16.99 2.34 7.66
C LYS A 356 -16.64 2.30 6.18
N TRP A 357 -17.58 1.78 5.40
CA TRP A 357 -17.51 1.77 3.95
C TRP A 357 -18.76 2.38 3.34
N ASN A 358 -18.57 3.22 2.33
CA ASN A 358 -19.61 3.58 1.39
C ASN A 358 -18.99 3.96 0.02
N ASN A 359 -19.74 3.80 -1.05
CA ASN A 359 -19.28 4.08 -2.41
C ASN A 359 -19.30 5.55 -2.81
N GLU A 360 -19.91 6.41 -1.98
CA GLU A 360 -20.01 7.85 -2.23
C GLU A 360 -18.74 8.60 -1.77
N GLY A 361 -18.05 8.04 -0.77
CA GLY A 361 -16.84 8.63 -0.18
C GLY A 361 -17.15 9.72 0.86
N SER A 362 -16.11 10.15 1.55
CA SER A 362 -16.18 10.97 2.77
C SER A 362 -16.76 12.37 2.58
N PHE A 363 -16.69 12.91 1.37
CA PHE A 363 -17.28 14.23 1.09
C PHE A 363 -18.80 14.19 0.96
N LEU A 364 -19.32 13.19 0.22
CA LEU A 364 -20.74 13.09 -0.09
C LEU A 364 -21.51 12.35 0.99
N ARG A 365 -20.85 11.40 1.64
CA ARG A 365 -21.42 10.63 2.75
C ARG A 365 -20.39 10.45 3.85
N ASP A 366 -20.44 11.35 4.80
CA ASP A 366 -19.64 11.31 6.01
C ASP A 366 -20.27 10.32 7.01
N GLU A 367 -19.53 9.28 7.37
CA GLU A 367 -20.01 8.25 8.30
C GLU A 367 -19.85 8.65 9.77
N PHE A 368 -19.09 9.74 10.05
CA PHE A 368 -18.84 10.22 11.40
C PHE A 368 -19.17 11.72 11.62
N PRO A 369 -20.28 12.24 11.10
CA PRO A 369 -20.52 13.69 10.99
C PRO A 369 -20.59 14.42 12.35
N GLN A 370 -20.86 13.69 13.43
CA GLN A 370 -20.98 14.25 14.78
C GLN A 370 -19.75 14.01 15.66
N LEU A 371 -18.78 13.19 15.18
CA LEU A 371 -17.59 12.88 15.96
C LEU A 371 -16.50 13.92 15.76
N LYS A 372 -15.75 14.15 16.84
CA LYS A 372 -14.52 14.94 16.85
C LYS A 372 -13.39 14.06 17.32
N PHE A 373 -12.22 14.25 16.72
CA PHE A 373 -11.06 13.39 16.88
C PHE A 373 -9.87 14.17 17.44
N ASP A 374 -9.12 13.51 18.30
CA ASP A 374 -7.92 14.08 18.90
C ASP A 374 -6.76 14.09 17.91
N TYR A 375 -6.70 13.05 17.06
CA TYR A 375 -5.72 12.92 16.01
C TYR A 375 -6.39 12.56 14.69
N ALA A 376 -5.95 13.18 13.60
CA ALA A 376 -6.31 12.75 12.27
C ALA A 376 -5.04 12.53 11.42
N MET A 377 -4.97 11.41 10.73
CA MET A 377 -3.84 11.06 9.87
C MET A 377 -4.38 10.58 8.54
N ALA A 378 -3.92 11.17 7.44
CA ALA A 378 -4.45 10.80 6.13
C ALA A 378 -3.41 10.91 5.02
N ASN A 379 -3.49 9.97 4.08
CA ASN A 379 -2.87 10.09 2.77
C ASN A 379 -3.97 10.05 1.70
N PRO A 380 -4.70 11.16 1.50
CA PRO A 380 -5.80 11.20 0.55
C PRO A 380 -5.30 11.05 -0.88
N PRO A 381 -6.14 10.57 -1.82
CA PRO A 381 -5.78 10.53 -3.23
C PRO A 381 -5.50 11.93 -3.76
N PHE A 382 -4.31 12.10 -4.40
CA PHE A 382 -3.84 13.43 -4.83
C PHE A 382 -4.60 13.95 -6.05
N ASN A 383 -4.97 15.23 -6.01
CA ASN A 383 -5.49 15.97 -7.15
C ASN A 383 -6.72 15.34 -7.81
N ILE A 384 -7.63 14.72 -7.05
CA ILE A 384 -8.85 14.17 -7.63
C ILE A 384 -9.78 15.28 -8.11
N SER A 385 -10.32 15.09 -9.33
CA SER A 385 -11.23 16.02 -9.99
C SER A 385 -12.71 15.63 -9.86
N ASP A 386 -13.00 14.31 -9.70
CA ASP A 386 -14.37 13.77 -9.73
C ASP A 386 -14.94 13.58 -8.31
N TRP A 387 -14.86 14.61 -7.49
CA TRP A 387 -15.27 14.57 -6.09
C TRP A 387 -16.46 15.48 -5.76
N TRP A 388 -16.69 16.53 -6.58
CA TRP A 388 -17.68 17.55 -6.35
C TRP A 388 -19.07 17.15 -6.83
N GLN A 389 -20.08 17.47 -6.02
CA GLN A 389 -21.49 17.47 -6.43
C GLN A 389 -22.15 18.74 -5.86
N GLY A 390 -23.27 19.17 -6.48
CA GLY A 390 -23.97 20.38 -6.06
C GLY A 390 -24.48 20.37 -4.62
N SER A 391 -24.62 19.20 -4.00
CA SER A 391 -24.93 19.05 -2.58
C SER A 391 -23.83 19.57 -1.64
N LEU A 392 -22.63 19.80 -2.15
CA LEU A 392 -21.50 20.34 -1.40
C LEU A 392 -21.45 21.89 -1.45
N ASP A 393 -22.35 22.54 -2.18
CA ASP A 393 -22.45 24.00 -2.20
C ASP A 393 -22.88 24.52 -0.82
N GLY A 394 -22.06 25.39 -0.24
CA GLY A 394 -22.34 25.95 1.09
C GLY A 394 -22.16 24.98 2.25
N ASP A 395 -21.47 23.87 2.05
CA ASP A 395 -21.16 22.90 3.10
C ASP A 395 -20.38 23.54 4.26
N ALA A 396 -20.79 23.26 5.49
CA ALA A 396 -20.21 23.85 6.70
C ALA A 396 -18.71 23.52 6.89
N ARG A 397 -18.20 22.51 6.21
CA ARG A 397 -16.77 22.15 6.23
C ARG A 397 -15.90 23.18 5.51
N TRP A 398 -16.45 23.94 4.57
CA TRP A 398 -15.71 24.93 3.76
C TRP A 398 -15.51 26.26 4.47
N ALA A 399 -15.14 26.22 5.76
CA ALA A 399 -14.99 27.40 6.62
C ALA A 399 -13.86 28.36 6.15
N PHE A 400 -12.90 27.89 5.38
CA PHE A 400 -11.75 28.67 4.88
C PHE A 400 -11.87 29.02 3.39
N GLY A 401 -13.01 28.77 2.80
CA GLY A 401 -13.32 29.01 1.39
C GLY A 401 -13.69 27.73 0.65
N THR A 402 -14.54 27.87 -0.38
CA THR A 402 -15.00 26.74 -1.18
C THR A 402 -13.83 26.13 -1.98
N PRO A 403 -13.52 24.82 -1.80
CA PRO A 403 -12.44 24.20 -2.54
C PRO A 403 -12.73 24.12 -4.03
N PRO A 404 -11.69 24.10 -4.90
CA PRO A 404 -11.86 23.97 -6.34
C PRO A 404 -12.56 22.66 -6.70
N GLN A 405 -13.59 22.70 -7.54
CA GLN A 405 -14.30 21.49 -8.00
C GLN A 405 -13.39 20.48 -8.72
N GLY A 406 -12.37 20.97 -9.40
CA GLY A 406 -11.41 20.17 -10.13
C GLY A 406 -10.22 19.66 -9.31
N ASN A 407 -10.16 19.95 -8.00
CA ASN A 407 -9.05 19.47 -7.14
C ASN A 407 -9.48 19.41 -5.67
N ALA A 408 -9.47 18.24 -5.08
CA ALA A 408 -9.92 17.99 -3.72
C ALA A 408 -8.85 18.23 -2.63
N ASN A 409 -7.61 18.60 -2.95
CA ASN A 409 -6.54 18.70 -1.94
C ASN A 409 -6.94 19.56 -0.74
N PHE A 410 -7.50 20.75 -0.97
CA PHE A 410 -7.96 21.64 0.10
C PHE A 410 -9.33 21.26 0.67
N ALA A 411 -10.11 20.44 0.00
CA ALA A 411 -11.30 19.83 0.56
C ALA A 411 -10.93 18.81 1.65
N TRP A 412 -9.91 17.99 1.43
CA TRP A 412 -9.38 17.06 2.43
C TRP A 412 -8.89 17.78 3.68
N LEU A 413 -8.09 18.83 3.53
CA LEU A 413 -7.62 19.62 4.68
C LEU A 413 -8.79 20.19 5.50
N GLN A 414 -9.79 20.79 4.83
CA GLN A 414 -10.94 21.38 5.51
C GLN A 414 -11.86 20.33 6.13
N HIS A 415 -12.08 19.18 5.48
CA HIS A 415 -12.81 18.04 6.05
C HIS A 415 -12.14 17.55 7.34
N ILE A 416 -10.82 17.36 7.31
CA ILE A 416 -10.05 16.93 8.48
C ILE A 416 -10.15 17.96 9.60
N ILE A 417 -9.90 19.24 9.33
CA ILE A 417 -10.00 20.31 10.33
C ILE A 417 -11.41 20.36 10.95
N HIS A 418 -12.46 20.19 10.13
CA HIS A 418 -13.83 20.14 10.63
C HIS A 418 -14.04 19.04 11.67
N HIS A 419 -13.36 17.90 11.50
CA HIS A 419 -13.46 16.74 12.40
C HIS A 419 -12.50 16.79 13.60
N LEU A 420 -11.55 17.72 13.65
CA LEU A 420 -10.68 17.83 14.81
C LEU A 420 -11.42 18.31 16.06
N ALA A 421 -11.10 17.71 17.19
CA ALA A 421 -11.47 18.18 18.53
C ALA A 421 -10.85 19.57 18.80
N PRO A 422 -11.28 20.32 19.83
CA PRO A 422 -10.76 21.66 20.12
C PRO A 422 -9.23 21.72 20.30
N ARG A 423 -8.59 20.63 20.70
CA ARG A 423 -7.13 20.48 20.83
C ARG A 423 -6.55 19.45 19.87
N GLY A 424 -7.37 19.01 18.91
CA GLY A 424 -6.98 17.97 17.97
C GLY A 424 -5.90 18.45 16.98
N THR A 425 -5.07 17.52 16.57
CA THR A 425 -3.98 17.71 15.60
C THR A 425 -4.12 16.75 14.43
N ALA A 426 -3.55 17.11 13.30
CA ALA A 426 -3.58 16.24 12.13
C ALA A 426 -2.28 16.26 11.33
N GLY A 427 -1.95 15.11 10.69
CA GLY A 427 -0.88 14.97 9.73
C GLY A 427 -1.43 14.48 8.39
N VAL A 428 -1.27 15.26 7.33
CA VAL A 428 -1.88 14.98 6.03
C VAL A 428 -0.83 14.98 4.94
N VAL A 429 -0.80 13.92 4.16
CA VAL A 429 0.07 13.82 2.98
C VAL A 429 -0.63 14.46 1.79
N LEU A 430 0.01 15.40 1.13
CA LEU A 430 -0.49 15.99 -0.12
C LEU A 430 0.61 16.08 -1.19
N ALA A 431 0.21 16.27 -2.44
CA ALA A 431 1.14 16.60 -3.50
C ALA A 431 1.88 17.91 -3.17
N ASN A 432 3.18 17.96 -3.47
CA ASN A 432 4.03 19.11 -3.14
C ASN A 432 3.51 20.45 -3.69
N GLY A 433 2.76 20.42 -4.81
CA GLY A 433 2.11 21.59 -5.39
C GLY A 433 1.13 22.29 -4.44
N SER A 434 0.54 21.58 -3.46
CA SER A 434 -0.37 22.16 -2.46
C SER A 434 0.27 23.27 -1.63
N MET A 435 1.61 23.24 -1.46
CA MET A 435 2.36 24.26 -0.72
C MET A 435 2.40 25.63 -1.45
N SER A 436 2.25 25.66 -2.78
CA SER A 436 2.52 26.87 -3.57
C SER A 436 1.48 27.18 -4.65
N SER A 437 0.55 26.28 -4.95
CA SER A 437 -0.47 26.48 -5.99
C SER A 437 -1.34 27.71 -5.70
N GLN A 438 -1.60 28.49 -6.77
CA GLN A 438 -2.52 29.64 -6.76
C GLN A 438 -3.76 29.38 -7.63
N GLN A 439 -3.87 28.16 -8.18
CA GLN A 439 -4.93 27.83 -9.12
C GLN A 439 -6.30 27.79 -8.43
N SER A 440 -7.30 28.32 -9.12
CA SER A 440 -8.72 28.18 -8.74
C SER A 440 -9.04 28.51 -7.26
N GLY A 441 -8.36 29.49 -6.65
CA GLY A 441 -8.60 29.92 -5.27
C GLY A 441 -7.85 29.12 -4.20
N GLU A 442 -7.03 28.12 -4.55
CA GLU A 442 -6.24 27.35 -3.58
C GLU A 442 -5.33 28.23 -2.72
N GLY A 443 -4.77 29.30 -3.31
CA GLY A 443 -3.94 30.27 -2.61
C GLY A 443 -4.70 31.02 -1.52
N ASP A 444 -5.96 31.38 -1.77
CA ASP A 444 -6.80 32.10 -0.81
C ASP A 444 -7.20 31.19 0.37
N ILE A 445 -7.53 29.92 0.09
CA ILE A 445 -7.83 28.94 1.14
C ILE A 445 -6.59 28.69 2.00
N ARG A 446 -5.42 28.51 1.38
CA ARG A 446 -4.16 28.34 2.12
C ARG A 446 -3.86 29.55 3.00
N LYS A 447 -4.04 30.76 2.48
CA LYS A 447 -3.91 32.01 3.24
C LYS A 447 -4.86 32.02 4.43
N ALA A 448 -6.14 31.71 4.23
CA ALA A 448 -7.14 31.69 5.29
C ALA A 448 -6.79 30.65 6.38
N LEU A 449 -6.27 29.47 6.00
CA LEU A 449 -5.82 28.45 6.97
C LEU A 449 -4.64 28.94 7.82
N VAL A 450 -3.66 29.63 7.21
CA VAL A 450 -2.52 30.22 7.93
C VAL A 450 -2.96 31.37 8.83
N GLU A 451 -3.78 32.30 8.34
CA GLU A 451 -4.29 33.43 9.11
C GLU A 451 -5.19 33.01 10.28
N ALA A 452 -5.89 31.87 10.13
CA ALA A 452 -6.67 31.28 11.21
C ALA A 452 -5.84 30.40 12.17
N ASP A 453 -4.52 30.41 12.01
CA ASP A 453 -3.54 29.69 12.84
C ASP A 453 -3.78 28.17 12.90
N GLN A 454 -4.31 27.58 11.80
CA GLN A 454 -4.58 26.14 11.71
C GLN A 454 -3.38 25.32 11.20
N VAL A 455 -2.37 25.97 10.60
CA VAL A 455 -1.17 25.30 10.08
C VAL A 455 -0.06 25.38 11.12
N ASP A 456 0.43 24.23 11.57
CA ASP A 456 1.48 24.12 12.58
C ASP A 456 2.86 23.89 11.94
N CYS A 457 2.98 22.84 11.12
CA CYS A 457 4.23 22.52 10.44
C CYS A 457 3.98 22.04 8.99
N MET A 458 4.94 22.32 8.12
CA MET A 458 4.95 21.83 6.74
C MET A 458 6.29 21.20 6.40
N VAL A 459 6.29 19.94 5.94
CA VAL A 459 7.51 19.21 5.60
C VAL A 459 7.54 18.92 4.10
N ALA A 460 8.54 19.44 3.39
CA ALA A 460 8.77 19.12 1.99
C ALA A 460 9.55 17.81 1.88
N LEU A 461 8.92 16.75 1.37
CA LEU A 461 9.50 15.43 1.24
C LEU A 461 10.32 15.26 -0.05
N PRO A 462 11.32 14.37 -0.07
CA PRO A 462 12.01 14.01 -1.30
C PRO A 462 11.09 13.26 -2.27
N GLY A 463 11.43 13.28 -3.55
CA GLY A 463 10.80 12.39 -4.53
C GLY A 463 11.18 10.93 -4.31
N GLN A 464 10.43 10.03 -4.96
CA GLN A 464 10.68 8.59 -4.96
C GLN A 464 10.42 7.86 -3.61
N LEU A 465 9.74 8.48 -2.66
CA LEU A 465 9.28 7.80 -1.45
C LEU A 465 8.11 6.85 -1.73
N PHE A 466 7.21 7.23 -2.63
CA PHE A 466 6.02 6.47 -2.95
C PHE A 466 6.27 5.45 -4.08
N TYR A 467 5.76 4.22 -3.92
CA TYR A 467 5.96 3.12 -4.88
C TYR A 467 5.33 3.41 -6.25
N SER A 468 4.19 4.10 -6.27
CA SER A 468 3.39 4.33 -7.47
C SER A 468 3.75 5.60 -8.22
N THR A 469 4.50 6.52 -7.60
CA THR A 469 4.83 7.81 -8.22
C THR A 469 6.18 8.36 -7.76
N PRO A 470 6.99 8.90 -8.69
CA PRO A 470 8.20 9.63 -8.34
C PRO A 470 7.91 11.07 -7.86
N ILE A 471 6.64 11.50 -7.86
CA ILE A 471 6.26 12.88 -7.54
C ILE A 471 6.57 13.16 -6.07
N PRO A 472 7.27 14.27 -5.75
CA PRO A 472 7.49 14.66 -4.37
C PRO A 472 6.16 15.04 -3.70
N ALA A 473 5.98 14.58 -2.46
CA ALA A 473 4.86 14.94 -1.60
C ALA A 473 5.32 15.91 -0.52
N CYS A 474 4.37 16.43 0.23
CA CYS A 474 4.63 17.19 1.44
C CYS A 474 3.69 16.72 2.56
N LEU A 475 4.09 16.97 3.80
CA LEU A 475 3.25 16.76 4.97
C LEU A 475 2.71 18.12 5.43
N TRP A 476 1.42 18.14 5.71
CA TRP A 476 0.74 19.24 6.38
C TRP A 476 0.41 18.81 7.80
N PHE A 477 0.99 19.48 8.79
CA PHE A 477 0.61 19.31 10.18
C PHE A 477 -0.33 20.46 10.56
N LEU A 478 -1.50 20.11 11.07
CA LEU A 478 -2.58 21.03 11.41
C LEU A 478 -2.87 20.91 12.90
N ALA A 479 -3.18 22.02 13.55
CA ALA A 479 -3.53 22.06 14.95
C ALA A 479 -4.68 23.03 15.18
N ARG A 480 -5.69 22.62 15.96
CA ARG A 480 -6.82 23.49 16.37
C ARG A 480 -6.44 24.46 17.47
N ASP A 481 -5.47 24.11 18.29
CA ASP A 481 -4.96 24.92 19.39
C ASP A 481 -3.44 24.79 19.48
N LYS A 482 -2.74 25.89 19.26
CA LYS A 482 -1.27 25.98 19.30
C LYS A 482 -0.78 26.68 20.57
N SER A 483 -1.65 26.90 21.55
CA SER A 483 -1.29 27.45 22.85
C SER A 483 -0.44 26.48 23.68
N ALA A 484 0.22 26.98 24.72
CA ALA A 484 1.08 26.18 25.59
C ALA A 484 0.29 25.17 26.43
N ASN A 485 0.01 24.01 25.87
CA ASN A 485 -0.69 22.88 26.51
C ASN A 485 0.24 21.67 26.65
N GLY A 486 1.30 21.79 27.44
CA GLY A 486 2.34 20.76 27.56
C GLY A 486 3.48 20.90 26.55
N HIS A 487 3.33 21.79 25.57
CA HIS A 487 4.31 22.15 24.57
C HIS A 487 4.60 23.66 24.61
N ARG A 488 5.58 24.11 23.84
CA ARG A 488 5.84 25.53 23.60
C ARG A 488 4.60 26.21 22.96
N ASP A 489 4.34 27.46 23.33
CA ASP A 489 3.33 28.28 22.64
C ASP A 489 3.81 28.57 21.20
N ARG A 490 3.06 28.09 20.22
CA ARG A 490 3.37 28.21 18.79
C ARG A 490 2.36 29.08 18.03
N ARG A 491 1.49 29.80 18.73
CA ARG A 491 0.48 30.64 18.11
C ARG A 491 1.11 31.69 17.19
N GLY A 492 0.57 31.81 15.98
CA GLY A 492 1.07 32.74 14.96
C GLY A 492 2.35 32.29 14.27
N GLU A 493 2.86 31.09 14.53
CA GLU A 493 4.05 30.55 13.92
C GLU A 493 3.71 29.36 13.01
N VAL A 494 4.47 29.16 11.93
CA VAL A 494 4.43 27.96 11.08
C VAL A 494 5.86 27.48 10.86
N LEU A 495 6.12 26.23 11.21
CA LEU A 495 7.42 25.62 10.96
C LEU A 495 7.50 25.07 9.53
N PHE A 496 8.59 25.34 8.82
CA PHE A 496 8.89 24.74 7.51
C PHE A 496 10.14 23.87 7.58
N ILE A 497 10.00 22.58 7.25
CA ILE A 497 11.11 21.62 7.24
C ILE A 497 11.41 21.21 5.80
N ASP A 498 12.64 21.43 5.35
CA ASP A 498 13.11 20.97 4.05
C ASP A 498 13.78 19.59 4.15
N ALA A 499 12.98 18.54 4.00
CA ALA A 499 13.43 17.14 4.02
C ALA A 499 13.81 16.59 2.62
N ARG A 500 13.84 17.41 1.58
CA ARG A 500 14.06 16.95 0.18
C ARG A 500 15.38 16.23 -0.05
N LYS A 501 16.36 16.41 0.84
CA LYS A 501 17.68 15.77 0.76
C LYS A 501 17.86 14.63 1.76
N ILE A 502 16.88 14.36 2.61
CA ILE A 502 16.90 13.30 3.63
C ILE A 502 16.55 11.95 2.99
N GLY A 503 16.98 10.86 3.64
CA GLY A 503 16.73 9.50 3.21
C GLY A 503 17.75 8.96 2.20
N HIS A 504 17.75 7.66 2.03
CA HIS A 504 18.67 6.90 1.17
C HIS A 504 17.94 6.12 0.09
N MET A 505 18.62 5.81 -1.02
CA MET A 505 18.04 4.99 -2.08
C MET A 505 18.16 3.51 -1.72
N VAL A 506 17.03 2.83 -1.62
CA VAL A 506 16.95 1.37 -1.40
C VAL A 506 17.20 0.61 -2.71
N ASP A 507 16.70 1.16 -3.81
CA ASP A 507 16.94 0.69 -5.16
C ASP A 507 17.06 1.85 -6.16
N ARG A 508 17.05 1.58 -7.47
CA ARG A 508 17.21 2.61 -8.50
C ARG A 508 16.06 3.62 -8.58
N THR A 509 14.92 3.28 -8.02
CA THR A 509 13.65 4.01 -8.18
C THR A 509 13.04 4.46 -6.86
N ARG A 510 13.46 3.85 -5.74
CA ARG A 510 12.83 4.02 -4.43
C ARG A 510 13.80 4.59 -3.41
N ARG A 511 13.32 5.59 -2.69
CA ARG A 511 13.95 6.20 -1.51
C ARG A 511 13.20 5.79 -0.25
N GLU A 512 13.89 5.72 0.88
CA GLU A 512 13.31 5.41 2.17
C GLU A 512 13.99 6.26 3.26
N PHE A 513 13.26 6.57 4.33
CA PHE A 513 13.82 7.15 5.54
C PHE A 513 14.27 6.03 6.48
N SER A 514 15.43 6.19 7.06
CA SER A 514 15.87 5.41 8.21
C SER A 514 15.27 5.99 9.49
N ASP A 515 15.34 5.23 10.59
CA ASP A 515 14.92 5.73 11.91
C ASP A 515 15.71 7.00 12.32
N ALA A 516 16.99 7.08 11.95
CA ALA A 516 17.79 8.28 12.16
C ALA A 516 17.30 9.49 11.36
N ASP A 517 16.80 9.28 10.13
CA ASP A 517 16.21 10.35 9.32
C ASP A 517 14.91 10.86 9.96
N VAL A 518 14.07 9.96 10.47
CA VAL A 518 12.83 10.30 11.18
C VAL A 518 13.16 11.09 12.47
N GLN A 519 14.16 10.66 13.23
CA GLN A 519 14.59 11.38 14.44
C GLN A 519 15.08 12.80 14.14
N VAL A 520 15.76 13.03 13.02
CA VAL A 520 16.15 14.39 12.59
C VAL A 520 14.92 15.27 12.35
N LEU A 521 13.86 14.72 11.72
CA LEU A 521 12.62 15.48 11.48
C LEU A 521 11.91 15.85 12.79
N ILE A 522 11.76 14.89 13.70
CA ILE A 522 11.13 15.11 15.01
C ILE A 522 11.93 16.12 15.85
N SER A 523 13.26 15.99 15.91
CA SER A 523 14.11 16.90 16.69
C SER A 523 14.13 18.34 16.13
N THR A 524 13.70 18.54 14.90
CA THR A 524 13.56 19.88 14.30
C THR A 524 12.24 20.54 14.70
N GLU A 525 11.22 19.73 15.02
CA GLU A 525 9.90 20.22 15.48
C GLU A 525 9.91 20.63 16.96
N ASN A 526 10.62 19.88 17.80
CA ASN A 526 10.79 20.14 19.23
C ASN A 526 11.84 21.24 19.51
#